data_db897ef4fa861a2c6ae19513433fbde8
#
_entry.id   db897ef4fa861a2c6ae19513433fbde8
#
_cell.length_a   1.000
_cell.length_b   1.000
_cell.length_c   1.000
_cell.angle_alpha   90.00
_cell.angle_beta   90.00
_cell.angle_gamma   90.00
#
_symmetry.space_group_name_H-M   'P 1'
#
loop_
_entity.id
_entity.type
_entity.pdbx_description
1 polymer ?
#
loop_
_entity_poly.entity_id
_entity_poly.type
_entity_poly.pdbx_seq_one_letter_code
_entity_poly.pdbx_strand_id
1 'polypeptide(L)'
;MEGFGGFFNDPEMQRRLQEMAEQMQSAQTIAWADNAIKLAVDMTVAAIHTIDLSGSPDEQAVQIRDAIRMIFPEAVTLVREAREGLA
;
A
#
# COMPACT_ATOMS: atom_id res chain seq x y z
N MET A 1 44.30 -8.44 3.57
CA MET A 1 43.16 -8.91 4.38
C MET A 1 42.85 -8.07 5.59
N GLU A 2 43.86 -7.45 6.16
CA GLU A 2 43.66 -6.53 7.30
C GLU A 2 42.76 -5.37 6.97
N GLY A 3 42.77 -4.84 5.75
CA GLY A 3 41.91 -3.76 5.32
C GLY A 3 40.40 -4.11 5.36
N PHE A 4 40.06 -5.36 5.09
CA PHE A 4 38.71 -5.84 5.14
C PHE A 4 38.18 -5.95 6.58
N GLY A 5 39.00 -6.48 7.48
CA GLY A 5 38.63 -6.55 8.89
C GLY A 5 38.45 -5.18 9.52
N GLY A 6 39.32 -4.22 9.20
CA GLY A 6 39.20 -2.85 9.65
C GLY A 6 37.99 -2.14 9.08
N PHE A 7 37.64 -2.43 7.83
CA PHE A 7 36.47 -1.84 7.17
C PHE A 7 35.17 -2.26 7.84
N PHE A 8 34.97 -3.53 8.12
CA PHE A 8 33.76 -4.04 8.76
C PHE A 8 33.66 -3.70 10.25
N ASN A 9 34.81 -3.45 10.89
CA ASN A 9 34.84 -3.08 12.31
C ASN A 9 34.80 -1.58 12.55
N ASP A 10 34.76 -0.77 11.48
CA ASP A 10 34.65 0.67 11.58
C ASP A 10 33.23 1.05 12.04
N PRO A 11 33.06 1.70 13.23
CA PRO A 11 31.74 2.09 13.72
C PRO A 11 30.99 3.02 12.79
N GLU A 12 31.72 3.88 12.08
CA GLU A 12 31.10 4.80 11.11
C GLU A 12 30.52 4.05 9.90
N MET A 13 31.23 3.05 9.41
CA MET A 13 30.75 2.23 8.32
C MET A 13 29.53 1.41 8.74
N GLN A 14 29.55 0.84 9.92
CA GLN A 14 28.41 0.09 10.46
C GLN A 14 27.17 0.98 10.57
N ARG A 15 27.33 2.21 11.02
CA ARG A 15 26.24 3.17 11.11
C ARG A 15 25.68 3.51 9.74
N ARG A 16 26.52 3.71 8.72
CA ARG A 16 26.09 3.99 7.35
C ARG A 16 25.31 2.82 6.75
N LEU A 17 25.77 1.61 6.98
CA LEU A 17 25.09 0.40 6.51
C LEU A 17 23.71 0.28 7.17
N GLN A 18 23.64 0.57 8.46
CA GLN A 18 22.39 0.55 9.20
C GLN A 18 21.41 1.61 8.67
N GLU A 19 21.89 2.83 8.43
CA GLU A 19 21.07 3.90 7.85
C GLU A 19 20.55 3.53 6.46
N MET A 20 21.39 2.92 5.63
CA MET A 20 20.97 2.44 4.31
C MET A 20 19.89 1.38 4.41
N ALA A 21 20.05 0.43 5.33
CA ALA A 21 19.06 -0.62 5.55
C ALA A 21 17.71 -0.04 6.00
N GLU A 22 17.72 0.93 6.90
CA GLU A 22 16.51 1.63 7.35
C GLU A 22 15.83 2.38 6.21
N GLN A 23 16.60 3.05 5.36
CA GLN A 23 16.06 3.76 4.19
C GLN A 23 15.42 2.81 3.20
N MET A 24 16.05 1.68 2.91
CA MET A 24 15.49 0.67 2.02
C MET A 24 14.20 0.09 2.58
N GLN A 25 14.15 -0.18 3.87
CA GLN A 25 12.96 -0.72 4.53
C GLN A 25 11.82 0.28 4.47
N SER A 26 12.08 1.56 4.71
CA SER A 26 11.08 2.62 4.61
C SER A 26 10.55 2.76 3.19
N ALA A 27 11.42 2.73 2.17
CA ALA A 27 11.04 2.80 0.77
C ALA A 27 10.14 1.62 0.38
N GLN A 28 10.47 0.40 0.82
CA GLN A 28 9.65 -0.78 0.56
C GLN A 28 8.27 -0.66 1.22
N THR A 29 8.21 -0.15 2.44
CA THR A 29 6.94 0.05 3.15
C THR A 29 6.06 1.05 2.42
N ILE A 30 6.62 2.16 1.94
CA ILE A 30 5.89 3.16 1.17
C ILE A 30 5.39 2.56 -0.16
N ALA A 31 6.24 1.84 -0.89
CA ALA A 31 5.87 1.20 -2.14
C ALA A 31 4.72 0.20 -1.94
N TRP A 32 4.75 -0.56 -0.86
CA TRP A 32 3.67 -1.49 -0.51
C TRP A 32 2.36 -0.76 -0.22
N ALA A 33 2.40 0.32 0.55
CA ALA A 33 1.22 1.10 0.86
C ALA A 33 0.59 1.70 -0.39
N ASP A 34 1.40 2.26 -1.29
CA ASP A 34 0.93 2.82 -2.56
C ASP A 34 0.28 1.75 -3.43
N ASN A 35 0.90 0.57 -3.56
CA ASN A 35 0.34 -0.55 -4.31
C ASN A 35 -0.97 -1.05 -3.71
N ALA A 36 -1.07 -1.13 -2.39
CA ALA A 36 -2.27 -1.56 -1.69
C ALA A 36 -3.44 -0.59 -1.95
N ILE A 37 -3.18 0.71 -1.88
CA ILE A 37 -4.18 1.73 -2.16
C ILE A 37 -4.63 1.64 -3.62
N LYS A 38 -3.70 1.50 -4.56
CA LYS A 38 -4.00 1.37 -5.99
C LYS A 38 -4.88 0.15 -6.27
N LEU A 39 -4.55 -1.00 -5.68
CA LEU A 39 -5.35 -2.21 -5.82
C LEU A 39 -6.75 -2.03 -5.25
N ALA A 40 -6.87 -1.40 -4.08
CA ALA A 40 -8.15 -1.12 -3.45
C ALA A 40 -9.00 -0.17 -4.32
N VAL A 41 -8.39 0.82 -4.96
CA VAL A 41 -9.07 1.71 -5.91
C VAL A 41 -9.56 0.91 -7.11
N ASP A 42 -8.73 0.06 -7.70
CA ASP A 42 -9.11 -0.77 -8.85
C ASP A 42 -10.27 -1.71 -8.50
N MET A 43 -10.24 -2.33 -7.34
CA MET A 43 -11.32 -3.19 -6.84
C MET A 43 -12.62 -2.40 -6.66
N THR A 44 -12.52 -1.20 -6.11
CA THR A 44 -13.66 -0.32 -5.87
C THR A 44 -14.29 0.10 -7.20
N VAL A 45 -13.49 0.50 -8.18
CA VAL A 45 -13.96 0.88 -9.52
C VAL A 45 -14.65 -0.30 -10.19
N ALA A 46 -14.06 -1.50 -10.14
CA ALA A 46 -14.66 -2.71 -10.71
C ALA A 46 -16.02 -3.02 -10.06
N ALA A 47 -16.12 -2.90 -8.74
CA ALA A 47 -17.36 -3.13 -8.02
C ALA A 47 -18.43 -2.12 -8.39
N ILE A 48 -18.08 -0.84 -8.54
CA ILE A 48 -19.01 0.21 -8.93
C ILE A 48 -19.62 -0.07 -10.31
N HIS A 49 -18.85 -0.60 -11.24
CA HIS A 49 -19.35 -0.95 -12.58
C HIS A 49 -20.42 -2.04 -12.55
N THR A 50 -20.57 -2.79 -11.48
CA THR A 50 -21.61 -3.82 -11.36
C THR A 50 -22.90 -3.30 -10.71
N ILE A 51 -22.92 -2.06 -10.23
CA ILE A 51 -24.06 -1.48 -9.53
C ILE A 51 -25.04 -0.90 -10.55
N ASP A 52 -26.30 -1.24 -10.40
CA ASP A 52 -27.36 -0.63 -11.18
C ASP A 52 -27.77 0.71 -10.54
N LEU A 53 -27.41 1.80 -11.21
CA LEU A 53 -27.78 3.13 -10.77
C LEU A 53 -29.17 3.48 -11.27
N SER A 54 -29.96 4.17 -10.45
CA SER A 54 -31.31 4.57 -10.80
C SER A 54 -31.62 5.97 -10.32
N GLY A 55 -32.57 6.63 -10.99
CA GLY A 55 -33.03 7.96 -10.63
C GLY A 55 -32.32 9.07 -11.41
N SER A 56 -32.39 10.29 -10.89
CA SER A 56 -31.76 11.46 -11.50
C SER A 56 -30.23 11.39 -11.42
N PRO A 57 -29.51 12.21 -12.22
CA PRO A 57 -28.05 12.29 -12.11
C PRO A 57 -27.57 12.60 -10.70
N ASP A 58 -28.27 13.47 -9.96
CA ASP A 58 -27.94 13.80 -8.58
C ASP A 58 -28.12 12.60 -7.64
N GLU A 59 -29.19 11.84 -7.82
CA GLU A 59 -29.45 10.63 -7.05
C GLU A 59 -28.40 9.56 -7.35
N GLN A 60 -28.02 9.41 -8.61
CA GLN A 60 -26.98 8.48 -9.01
C GLN A 60 -25.61 8.84 -8.41
N ALA A 61 -25.29 10.14 -8.36
CA ALA A 61 -24.06 10.62 -7.73
C ALA A 61 -24.01 10.27 -6.25
N VAL A 62 -25.12 10.40 -5.54
CA VAL A 62 -25.22 10.00 -4.12
C VAL A 62 -25.04 8.50 -3.97
N GLN A 63 -25.63 7.70 -4.83
CA GLN A 63 -25.48 6.24 -4.81
C GLN A 63 -24.03 5.82 -5.02
N ILE A 64 -23.32 6.46 -5.95
CA ILE A 64 -21.89 6.20 -6.21
C ILE A 64 -21.06 6.57 -4.99
N ARG A 65 -21.30 7.75 -4.40
CA ARG A 65 -20.60 8.20 -3.20
C ARG A 65 -20.77 7.21 -2.06
N ASP A 66 -21.98 6.77 -1.81
CA ASP A 66 -22.27 5.84 -0.73
C ASP A 66 -21.64 4.48 -0.99
N ALA A 67 -21.64 4.02 -2.24
CA ALA A 67 -20.97 2.79 -2.64
C ALA A 67 -19.47 2.86 -2.38
N ILE A 68 -18.83 3.97 -2.73
CA ILE A 68 -17.39 4.16 -2.48
C ILE A 68 -17.09 4.10 -0.97
N ARG A 69 -17.92 4.76 -0.15
CA ARG A 69 -17.77 4.75 1.30
C ARG A 69 -17.90 3.37 1.92
N MET A 70 -18.69 2.50 1.33
CA MET A 70 -18.86 1.13 1.80
C MET A 70 -17.79 0.19 1.25
N ILE A 71 -17.48 0.31 -0.03
CA ILE A 71 -16.62 -0.65 -0.75
C ILE A 71 -15.14 -0.38 -0.52
N PHE A 72 -14.70 0.89 -0.59
CA PHE A 72 -13.28 1.22 -0.53
C PHE A 72 -12.61 0.77 0.78
N PRO A 73 -13.18 1.04 1.98
CA PRO A 73 -12.58 0.55 3.22
C PRO A 73 -12.48 -0.97 3.28
N GLU A 74 -13.49 -1.67 2.78
CA GLU A 74 -13.48 -3.14 2.71
C GLU A 74 -12.41 -3.64 1.75
N ALA A 75 -12.26 -2.98 0.60
CA ALA A 75 -11.21 -3.32 -0.37
C ALA A 75 -9.82 -3.15 0.24
N VAL A 76 -9.57 -2.07 0.99
CA VAL A 76 -8.32 -1.85 1.70
C VAL A 76 -8.06 -2.97 2.71
N THR A 77 -9.07 -3.36 3.46
CA THR A 77 -8.98 -4.44 4.44
C THR A 77 -8.64 -5.77 3.76
N LEU A 78 -9.30 -6.08 2.66
CA LEU A 78 -9.05 -7.32 1.90
C LEU A 78 -7.63 -7.38 1.36
N VAL A 79 -7.12 -6.28 0.82
CA VAL A 79 -5.74 -6.21 0.32
C VAL A 79 -4.74 -6.40 1.46
N ARG A 80 -5.01 -5.80 2.61
CA ARG A 80 -4.17 -5.94 3.81
C ARG A 80 -4.15 -7.39 4.30
N GLU A 81 -5.31 -8.04 4.38
CA GLU A 81 -5.42 -9.44 4.80
C GLU A 81 -4.69 -10.37 3.84
N ALA A 82 -4.81 -10.13 2.53
CA ALA A 82 -4.11 -10.90 1.52
C ALA A 82 -2.59 -10.78 1.68
N ARG A 83 -2.09 -9.58 1.98
CA ARG A 83 -0.68 -9.34 2.24
C ARG A 83 -0.20 -10.11 3.48
N GLU A 84 -0.97 -10.08 4.54
CA GLU A 84 -0.63 -10.80 5.79
C GLU A 84 -0.59 -12.30 5.54
N GLY A 85 -1.48 -12.83 4.73
CA GLY A 85 -1.49 -14.23 4.35
C GLY A 85 -0.29 -14.66 3.51
N LEU A 86 0.37 -13.72 2.84
CA LEU A 86 1.56 -13.99 2.03
C LEU A 86 2.87 -13.81 2.81
N ALA A 87 2.81 -13.21 3.95
CA ALA A 87 3.98 -13.03 4.82
C ALA A 87 4.34 -14.35 5.56
#